data_1a6f6d8c9d518967332315ce4dc294fe
#
_entry.id   1a6f6d8c9d518967332315ce4dc294fe
#
_cell.length_a   1.000
_cell.length_b   1.000
_cell.length_c   1.000
_cell.angle_alpha   90.00
_cell.angle_beta   90.00
_cell.angle_gamma   90.00
#
_symmetry.space_group_name_H-M   'P 1'
#
loop_
_entity.id
_entity.type
_entity.pdbx_description
1 polymer ?
#
loop_
_entity_poly.entity_id
_entity_poly.type
_entity_poly.pdbx_seq_one_letter_code
_entity_poly.pdbx_strand_id
1 'polypeptide(L)'
;MKLILPDGSKAEGMSVLLHACCAPCSSAIVECMLRNGMKPTVYFSNSNIYPQQEFDIRKHELMRFLEVQQVPYVEDEYDHEEWLATIRGLEKEPERGSRCSVCFQYRLTHAARYAQEHGFHLLTTTLASSRWKNIKQIDAAGHIAVEGCPDVVWWDMNWRKGGLQNRRGELLKQNEFYNQLYCGCEFSMR
;
A
#
# COMPACT_ATOMS: atom_id res chain seq x y z
N MET A 1 6.15 3.12 -17.73
CA MET A 1 7.43 2.94 -16.98
C MET A 1 7.81 1.47 -17.09
N LYS A 2 9.08 1.14 -17.37
CA LYS A 2 9.59 -0.24 -17.32
C LYS A 2 9.96 -0.57 -15.87
N LEU A 3 9.53 -1.73 -15.39
CA LEU A 3 9.82 -2.20 -14.03
C LEU A 3 11.03 -3.13 -14.03
N ILE A 4 11.88 -2.95 -13.01
CA ILE A 4 13.07 -3.76 -12.75
C ILE A 4 13.01 -4.18 -11.30
N LEU A 5 13.34 -5.45 -11.02
CA LEU A 5 13.35 -6.02 -9.67
C LEU A 5 14.57 -5.55 -8.87
N PRO A 6 14.59 -5.73 -7.53
CA PRO A 6 15.72 -5.34 -6.68
C PRO A 6 17.06 -5.95 -7.09
N ASP A 7 17.06 -7.15 -7.67
CA ASP A 7 18.24 -7.86 -8.17
C ASP A 7 18.66 -7.46 -9.60
N GLY A 8 17.96 -6.48 -10.20
CA GLY A 8 18.20 -6.03 -11.57
C GLY A 8 17.53 -6.86 -12.66
N SER A 9 16.82 -7.92 -12.33
CA SER A 9 16.11 -8.76 -13.30
C SER A 9 14.83 -8.11 -13.83
N LYS A 10 14.25 -8.70 -14.89
CA LYS A 10 12.99 -8.25 -15.47
C LYS A 10 11.82 -8.64 -14.58
N ALA A 11 10.83 -7.77 -14.51
CA ALA A 11 9.62 -7.97 -13.71
C ALA A 11 8.59 -8.91 -14.35
N GLU A 12 8.77 -9.28 -15.63
CA GLU A 12 7.82 -10.10 -16.40
C GLU A 12 7.64 -11.50 -15.78
N GLY A 13 6.39 -11.90 -15.61
CA GLY A 13 6.02 -13.19 -15.02
C GLY A 13 6.08 -13.25 -13.50
N MET A 14 6.66 -12.25 -12.84
CA MET A 14 6.84 -12.25 -11.38
C MET A 14 5.53 -11.99 -10.62
N SER A 15 5.30 -12.79 -9.59
CA SER A 15 4.26 -12.56 -8.60
C SER A 15 4.73 -11.55 -7.56
N VAL A 16 3.86 -10.64 -7.16
CA VAL A 16 4.16 -9.60 -6.16
C VAL A 16 2.95 -9.38 -5.25
N LEU A 17 3.20 -9.26 -3.95
CA LEU A 17 2.20 -8.78 -3.00
C LEU A 17 2.29 -7.24 -2.95
N LEU A 18 1.20 -6.57 -3.34
CA LEU A 18 1.09 -5.12 -3.32
C LEU A 18 0.23 -4.68 -2.14
N HIS A 19 0.85 -4.22 -1.05
CA HIS A 19 0.08 -3.59 0.03
C HIS A 19 -0.58 -2.30 -0.46
N ALA A 20 -1.90 -2.18 -0.27
CA ALA A 20 -2.70 -1.08 -0.82
C ALA A 20 -3.54 -0.36 0.24
N CYS A 21 -3.73 0.95 0.06
CA CYS A 21 -4.52 1.77 0.97
C CYS A 21 -5.85 2.28 0.37
N CYS A 22 -5.99 2.38 -0.94
CA CYS A 22 -7.19 2.88 -1.61
C CYS A 22 -7.04 2.77 -3.14
N ALA A 23 -8.14 2.84 -3.87
CA ALA A 23 -8.16 2.78 -5.33
C ALA A 23 -7.32 3.88 -6.01
N PRO A 24 -7.43 5.18 -5.64
CA PRO A 24 -6.64 6.24 -6.26
C PRO A 24 -5.13 6.05 -6.15
N CYS A 25 -4.64 5.46 -5.04
CA CYS A 25 -3.21 5.22 -4.86
C CYS A 25 -2.71 3.98 -5.60
N SER A 26 -3.59 3.02 -5.84
CA SER A 26 -3.25 1.69 -6.37
C SER A 26 -3.41 1.58 -7.88
N SER A 27 -4.39 2.27 -8.46
CA SER A 27 -4.83 2.05 -9.84
C SER A 27 -3.73 2.16 -10.89
N ALA A 28 -2.95 3.24 -10.88
CA ALA A 28 -1.85 3.43 -11.83
C ALA A 28 -0.70 2.44 -11.63
N ILE A 29 -0.47 1.99 -10.38
CA ILE A 29 0.55 0.99 -10.05
C ILE A 29 0.14 -0.38 -10.57
N VAL A 30 -1.09 -0.81 -10.30
CA VAL A 30 -1.65 -2.06 -10.79
C VAL A 30 -1.59 -2.11 -12.32
N GLU A 31 -2.07 -1.05 -13.00
CA GLU A 31 -1.99 -0.96 -14.46
C GLU A 31 -0.54 -1.04 -14.97
N CYS A 32 0.40 -0.39 -14.29
CA CYS A 32 1.81 -0.44 -14.62
C CYS A 32 2.40 -1.86 -14.45
N MET A 33 2.06 -2.55 -13.35
CA MET A 33 2.49 -3.93 -13.12
C MET A 33 1.97 -4.88 -14.18
N LEU A 34 0.67 -4.82 -14.50
CA LEU A 34 0.05 -5.63 -15.54
C LEU A 34 0.68 -5.40 -16.92
N ARG A 35 0.94 -4.14 -17.29
CA ARG A 35 1.63 -3.78 -18.55
C ARG A 35 3.08 -4.27 -18.61
N ASN A 36 3.71 -4.54 -17.48
CA ASN A 36 5.04 -5.16 -17.40
C ASN A 36 4.99 -6.69 -17.27
N GLY A 37 3.81 -7.31 -17.45
CA GLY A 37 3.62 -8.75 -17.38
C GLY A 37 3.73 -9.34 -15.97
N MET A 38 3.67 -8.52 -14.93
CA MET A 38 3.64 -8.98 -13.53
C MET A 38 2.28 -9.55 -13.14
N LYS A 39 2.28 -10.35 -12.07
CA LYS A 39 1.08 -10.94 -11.47
C LYS A 39 0.88 -10.38 -10.05
N PRO A 40 0.33 -9.15 -9.90
CA PRO A 40 0.09 -8.59 -8.59
C PRO A 40 -1.07 -9.30 -7.88
N THR A 41 -0.93 -9.52 -6.57
CA THR A 41 -2.02 -9.74 -5.64
C THR A 41 -2.06 -8.55 -4.70
N VAL A 42 -3.22 -7.93 -4.55
CA VAL A 42 -3.39 -6.73 -3.72
C VAL A 42 -3.77 -7.14 -2.30
N TYR A 43 -3.02 -6.66 -1.31
CA TYR A 43 -3.27 -6.87 0.11
C TYR A 43 -3.76 -5.58 0.76
N PHE A 44 -5.01 -5.58 1.22
CA PHE A 44 -5.66 -4.43 1.85
C PHE A 44 -5.59 -4.55 3.37
N SER A 45 -4.56 -3.94 3.99
CA SER A 45 -4.32 -3.90 5.43
C SER A 45 -4.29 -2.47 5.92
N ASN A 46 -5.36 -2.00 6.56
CA ASN A 46 -5.59 -0.59 6.83
C ASN A 46 -6.33 -0.31 8.16
N SER A 47 -6.00 -1.00 9.23
CA SER A 47 -6.59 -0.81 10.58
C SER A 47 -6.46 0.62 11.13
N ASN A 48 -5.58 1.43 10.51
CA ASN A 48 -5.46 2.85 10.82
C ASN A 48 -6.59 3.73 10.28
N ILE A 49 -7.42 3.24 9.38
CA ILE A 49 -8.47 4.08 8.77
C ILE A 49 -9.65 4.19 9.74
N TYR A 50 -10.03 5.43 10.04
CA TYR A 50 -11.13 5.77 10.94
C TYR A 50 -11.99 6.89 10.32
N PRO A 51 -13.31 6.88 10.50
CA PRO A 51 -14.10 5.78 11.11
C PRO A 51 -14.17 4.55 10.22
N GLN A 52 -14.72 3.44 10.73
CA GLN A 52 -14.86 2.19 9.97
C GLN A 52 -15.61 2.40 8.64
N GLN A 53 -16.58 3.31 8.61
CA GLN A 53 -17.27 3.66 7.37
C GLN A 53 -16.33 4.16 6.28
N GLU A 54 -15.30 4.93 6.62
CA GLU A 54 -14.27 5.39 5.68
C GLU A 54 -13.39 4.21 5.19
N PHE A 55 -13.07 3.27 6.09
CA PHE A 55 -12.39 2.02 5.71
C PHE A 55 -13.22 1.26 4.67
N ASP A 56 -14.51 1.06 4.92
CA ASP A 56 -15.42 0.32 4.04
C ASP A 56 -15.54 1.00 2.66
N ILE A 57 -15.66 2.32 2.62
CA ILE A 57 -15.70 3.09 1.36
C ILE A 57 -14.43 2.84 0.54
N ARG A 58 -13.24 3.00 1.15
CA ARG A 58 -11.96 2.80 0.46
C ARG A 58 -11.75 1.37 0.00
N LYS A 59 -12.18 0.41 0.81
CA LYS A 59 -12.15 -1.02 0.49
C LYS A 59 -13.01 -1.32 -0.74
N HIS A 60 -14.29 -0.99 -0.70
CA HIS A 60 -15.23 -1.27 -1.78
C HIS A 60 -14.79 -0.63 -3.11
N GLU A 61 -14.31 0.62 -3.08
CA GLU A 61 -13.77 1.28 -4.27
C GLU A 61 -12.57 0.54 -4.86
N LEU A 62 -11.64 0.10 -4.01
CA LEU A 62 -10.47 -0.65 -4.47
C LEU A 62 -10.88 -2.00 -5.04
N MET A 63 -11.75 -2.75 -4.36
CA MET A 63 -12.23 -4.06 -4.83
C MET A 63 -12.94 -3.95 -6.15
N ARG A 64 -13.87 -3.00 -6.31
CA ARG A 64 -14.55 -2.72 -7.59
C ARG A 64 -13.56 -2.52 -8.74
N PHE A 65 -12.49 -1.76 -8.50
CA PHE A 65 -11.45 -1.54 -9.51
C PHE A 65 -10.68 -2.82 -9.83
N LEU A 66 -10.28 -3.59 -8.81
CA LEU A 66 -9.48 -4.81 -8.98
C LEU A 66 -10.25 -5.93 -9.70
N GLU A 67 -11.55 -6.04 -9.44
CA GLU A 67 -12.44 -6.97 -10.16
C GLU A 67 -12.45 -6.68 -11.67
N VAL A 68 -12.61 -5.41 -12.05
CA VAL A 68 -12.55 -4.99 -13.47
C VAL A 68 -11.19 -5.31 -14.10
N GLN A 69 -10.11 -5.18 -13.33
CA GLN A 69 -8.74 -5.50 -13.78
C GLN A 69 -8.42 -6.99 -13.71
N GLN A 70 -9.31 -7.82 -13.17
CA GLN A 70 -9.08 -9.26 -12.91
C GLN A 70 -7.83 -9.51 -12.04
N VAL A 71 -7.59 -8.65 -11.06
CA VAL A 71 -6.46 -8.73 -10.12
C VAL A 71 -6.96 -9.31 -8.81
N PRO A 72 -6.35 -10.42 -8.31
CA PRO A 72 -6.70 -10.99 -7.03
C PRO A 72 -6.38 -10.03 -5.89
N TYR A 73 -7.22 -10.06 -4.85
CA TYR A 73 -7.03 -9.28 -3.65
C TYR A 73 -7.32 -10.09 -2.39
N VAL A 74 -6.75 -9.63 -1.29
CA VAL A 74 -6.92 -10.17 0.04
C VAL A 74 -7.19 -9.02 1.00
N GLU A 75 -8.17 -9.19 1.87
CA GLU A 75 -8.48 -8.27 2.95
C GLU A 75 -7.85 -8.79 4.25
N ASP A 76 -7.12 -7.92 4.94
CA ASP A 76 -6.65 -8.15 6.29
C ASP A 76 -7.76 -7.85 7.30
N GLU A 77 -7.67 -8.42 8.49
CA GLU A 77 -8.58 -8.10 9.58
C GLU A 77 -8.50 -6.61 9.94
N TYR A 78 -9.66 -5.98 10.11
CA TYR A 78 -9.75 -4.61 10.57
C TYR A 78 -9.81 -4.58 12.09
N ASP A 79 -8.68 -4.28 12.72
CA ASP A 79 -8.57 -4.08 14.17
C ASP A 79 -7.99 -2.69 14.47
N HIS A 80 -8.89 -1.71 14.60
CA HIS A 80 -8.51 -0.33 14.89
C HIS A 80 -7.97 -0.16 16.32
N GLU A 81 -8.47 -0.96 17.27
CA GLU A 81 -8.04 -0.91 18.67
C GLU A 81 -6.59 -1.43 18.81
N GLU A 82 -6.24 -2.50 18.11
CA GLU A 82 -4.86 -2.98 18.06
C GLU A 82 -3.93 -1.93 17.46
N TRP A 83 -4.36 -1.29 16.36
CA TRP A 83 -3.59 -0.21 15.76
C TRP A 83 -3.42 0.98 16.73
N LEU A 84 -4.47 1.40 17.45
CA LEU A 84 -4.38 2.44 18.48
C LEU A 84 -3.42 2.06 19.60
N ALA A 85 -3.45 0.81 20.06
CA ALA A 85 -2.52 0.31 21.07
C ALA A 85 -1.06 0.42 20.58
N THR A 86 -0.81 0.15 19.30
CA THR A 86 0.53 0.21 18.70
C THR A 86 1.09 1.63 18.66
N ILE A 87 0.24 2.65 18.45
CA ILE A 87 0.68 4.06 18.37
C ILE A 87 0.53 4.83 19.68
N ARG A 88 0.24 4.14 20.78
CA ARG A 88 0.01 4.76 22.10
C ARG A 88 1.18 5.65 22.52
N GLY A 89 0.86 6.87 22.94
CA GLY A 89 1.83 7.89 23.32
C GLY A 89 2.34 8.74 22.16
N LEU A 90 1.96 8.42 20.92
CA LEU A 90 2.34 9.15 19.71
C LEU A 90 1.17 9.94 19.08
N GLU A 91 0.02 10.03 19.75
CA GLU A 91 -1.22 10.62 19.22
C GLU A 91 -1.03 12.08 18.81
N LYS A 92 -0.18 12.81 19.54
CA LYS A 92 0.12 14.23 19.30
C LYS A 92 1.22 14.49 18.26
N GLU A 93 1.87 13.43 17.79
CA GLU A 93 2.91 13.55 16.76
C GLU A 93 2.31 14.10 15.46
N PRO A 94 3.02 14.97 14.74
CA PRO A 94 2.53 15.50 13.47
C PRO A 94 2.46 14.41 12.39
N GLU A 95 1.77 14.70 11.29
CA GLU A 95 1.91 13.89 10.07
C GLU A 95 3.38 13.84 9.65
N ARG A 96 3.86 12.66 9.24
CA ARG A 96 5.27 12.32 8.93
C ARG A 96 6.19 12.26 10.15
N GLY A 97 5.65 12.38 11.39
CA GLY A 97 6.37 12.13 12.62
C GLY A 97 6.45 10.64 12.97
N SER A 98 6.84 10.35 14.22
CA SER A 98 7.05 8.97 14.71
C SER A 98 5.80 8.10 14.61
N ARG A 99 4.61 8.65 14.88
CA ARG A 99 3.33 7.94 14.68
C ARG A 99 3.19 7.36 13.26
N CYS A 100 3.55 8.12 12.23
CA CYS A 100 3.46 7.64 10.85
C CYS A 100 4.47 6.51 10.57
N SER A 101 5.67 6.56 11.15
CA SER A 101 6.66 5.48 11.02
C SER A 101 6.14 4.18 11.62
N VAL A 102 5.59 4.24 12.84
CA VAL A 102 4.99 3.09 13.53
C VAL A 102 3.78 2.54 12.75
N CYS A 103 2.91 3.43 12.25
CA CYS A 103 1.76 3.05 11.42
C CYS A 103 2.19 2.31 10.13
N PHE A 104 3.24 2.77 9.46
CA PHE A 104 3.74 2.09 8.25
C PHE A 104 4.33 0.73 8.61
N GLN A 105 5.11 0.66 9.68
CA GLN A 105 5.71 -0.59 10.15
C GLN A 105 4.63 -1.62 10.51
N TYR A 106 3.62 -1.26 11.30
CA TYR A 106 2.49 -2.12 11.65
C TYR A 106 1.88 -2.75 10.38
N ARG A 107 1.45 -1.92 9.45
CA ARG A 107 0.76 -2.37 8.22
C ARG A 107 1.65 -3.20 7.31
N LEU A 108 2.91 -2.83 7.17
CA LEU A 108 3.85 -3.56 6.30
C LEU A 108 4.30 -4.87 6.94
N THR A 109 4.34 -4.97 8.28
CA THR A 109 4.60 -6.23 8.99
C THR A 109 3.47 -7.24 8.75
N HIS A 110 2.21 -6.82 8.78
CA HIS A 110 1.07 -7.68 8.41
C HIS A 110 1.22 -8.18 6.96
N ALA A 111 1.53 -7.27 6.03
CA ALA A 111 1.74 -7.64 4.63
C ALA A 111 2.93 -8.58 4.42
N ALA A 112 4.04 -8.40 5.16
CA ALA A 112 5.22 -9.25 5.07
C ALA A 112 4.96 -10.67 5.61
N ARG A 113 4.25 -10.79 6.75
CA ARG A 113 3.83 -12.07 7.29
C ARG A 113 2.92 -12.82 6.31
N TYR A 114 1.91 -12.14 5.79
CA TYR A 114 1.05 -12.73 4.78
C TYR A 114 1.84 -13.18 3.55
N ALA A 115 2.79 -12.37 3.07
CA ALA A 115 3.66 -12.72 1.94
C ALA A 115 4.46 -14.01 2.22
N GLN A 116 5.09 -14.10 3.40
CA GLN A 116 5.86 -15.27 3.84
C GLN A 116 4.99 -16.53 3.90
N GLU A 117 3.81 -16.45 4.51
CA GLU A 117 2.90 -17.58 4.70
C GLU A 117 2.30 -18.10 3.39
N HIS A 118 2.17 -17.24 2.38
CA HIS A 118 1.53 -17.56 1.10
C HIS A 118 2.50 -17.64 -0.08
N GLY A 119 3.82 -17.65 0.19
CA GLY A 119 4.84 -17.87 -0.83
C GLY A 119 5.05 -16.71 -1.81
N PHE A 120 4.77 -15.46 -1.39
CA PHE A 120 5.16 -14.28 -2.15
C PHE A 120 6.59 -13.89 -1.82
N HIS A 121 7.48 -13.90 -2.81
CA HIS A 121 8.87 -13.50 -2.63
C HIS A 121 9.12 -12.00 -2.81
N LEU A 122 8.13 -11.23 -3.23
CA LEU A 122 8.27 -9.80 -3.50
C LEU A 122 7.12 -9.03 -2.84
N LEU A 123 7.47 -8.04 -2.01
CA LEU A 123 6.54 -7.15 -1.33
C LEU A 123 6.83 -5.69 -1.67
N THR A 124 5.80 -4.93 -2.02
CA THR A 124 5.87 -3.47 -2.19
C THR A 124 4.59 -2.81 -1.69
N THR A 125 4.55 -1.45 -1.72
CA THR A 125 3.40 -0.72 -1.18
C THR A 125 2.97 0.48 -2.03
N THR A 126 1.68 0.72 -2.09
CA THR A 126 1.12 1.93 -2.71
C THR A 126 1.30 3.19 -1.84
N LEU A 127 1.73 3.07 -0.58
CA LEU A 127 2.08 4.23 0.26
C LEU A 127 3.12 5.13 -0.42
N ALA A 128 4.05 4.53 -1.15
CA ALA A 128 5.11 5.22 -1.89
C ALA A 128 4.61 6.02 -3.11
N SER A 129 3.32 5.97 -3.45
CA SER A 129 2.71 6.82 -4.48
C SER A 129 2.30 8.19 -3.96
N SER A 130 2.00 8.32 -2.66
CA SER A 130 1.49 9.56 -2.08
C SER A 130 2.59 10.61 -1.87
N ARG A 131 2.41 11.80 -2.44
CA ARG A 131 3.31 12.96 -2.23
C ARG A 131 3.31 13.48 -0.79
N TRP A 132 2.28 13.16 -0.03
CA TRP A 132 2.10 13.58 1.36
C TRP A 132 2.86 12.70 2.36
N LYS A 133 3.41 11.56 1.93
CA LYS A 133 4.14 10.62 2.80
C LYS A 133 5.65 10.75 2.57
N ASN A 134 6.42 10.49 3.62
CA ASN A 134 7.88 10.45 3.53
C ASN A 134 8.32 9.06 3.01
N ILE A 135 8.93 9.04 1.83
CA ILE A 135 9.34 7.78 1.19
C ILE A 135 10.41 7.05 1.99
N LYS A 136 11.35 7.77 2.62
CA LYS A 136 12.39 7.16 3.44
C LYS A 136 11.82 6.45 4.68
N GLN A 137 10.76 7.01 5.29
CA GLN A 137 10.06 6.34 6.39
C GLN A 137 9.35 5.07 5.92
N ILE A 138 8.76 5.09 4.72
CA ILE A 138 8.10 3.92 4.13
C ILE A 138 9.12 2.82 3.85
N ASP A 139 10.26 3.17 3.24
CA ASP A 139 11.29 2.20 2.89
C ASP A 139 11.93 1.60 4.16
N ALA A 140 12.24 2.42 5.16
CA ALA A 140 12.71 1.94 6.46
C ALA A 140 11.72 0.97 7.11
N ALA A 141 10.43 1.30 7.12
CA ALA A 141 9.39 0.43 7.66
C ALA A 141 9.25 -0.87 6.87
N GLY A 142 9.41 -0.82 5.54
CA GLY A 142 9.38 -2.01 4.67
C GLY A 142 10.55 -2.96 4.93
N HIS A 143 11.76 -2.42 5.06
CA HIS A 143 12.94 -3.24 5.42
C HIS A 143 12.77 -3.91 6.78
N ILE A 144 12.33 -3.17 7.82
CA ILE A 144 12.06 -3.74 9.14
C ILE A 144 10.97 -4.83 9.07
N ALA A 145 9.92 -4.59 8.28
CA ALA A 145 8.81 -5.55 8.15
C ALA A 145 9.25 -6.92 7.61
N VAL A 146 10.26 -6.96 6.74
CA VAL A 146 10.73 -8.22 6.14
C VAL A 146 11.88 -8.89 6.93
N GLU A 147 12.43 -8.27 7.99
CA GLU A 147 13.49 -8.88 8.79
C GLU A 147 13.11 -10.25 9.39
N GLY A 148 11.83 -10.43 9.74
CA GLY A 148 11.29 -11.70 10.23
C GLY A 148 10.74 -12.64 9.14
N CYS A 149 10.91 -12.32 7.86
CA CYS A 149 10.33 -13.01 6.70
C CYS A 149 11.42 -13.31 5.66
N PRO A 150 12.27 -14.34 5.88
CA PRO A 150 13.51 -14.56 5.11
C PRO A 150 13.29 -14.80 3.62
N ASP A 151 12.11 -15.24 3.20
CA ASP A 151 11.78 -15.51 1.80
C ASP A 151 11.18 -14.30 1.08
N VAL A 152 10.98 -13.17 1.80
CA VAL A 152 10.31 -11.98 1.28
C VAL A 152 11.31 -10.85 1.08
N VAL A 153 11.40 -10.34 -0.14
CA VAL A 153 12.22 -9.19 -0.51
C VAL A 153 11.37 -7.93 -0.53
N TRP A 154 11.80 -6.89 0.18
CA TRP A 154 11.21 -5.57 0.08
C TRP A 154 11.62 -4.89 -1.22
N TRP A 155 10.62 -4.43 -2.00
CA TRP A 155 10.83 -3.70 -3.24
C TRP A 155 10.51 -2.21 -3.02
N ASP A 156 11.55 -1.41 -2.81
CA ASP A 156 11.54 0.01 -2.46
C ASP A 156 11.18 0.96 -3.63
N MET A 157 10.12 0.66 -4.34
CA MET A 157 9.70 1.40 -5.52
C MET A 157 9.18 2.80 -5.21
N ASN A 158 9.72 3.79 -5.92
CA ASN A 158 9.18 5.14 -5.93
C ASN A 158 8.07 5.29 -6.99
N TRP A 159 6.84 4.99 -6.62
CA TRP A 159 5.67 5.05 -7.49
C TRP A 159 5.21 6.47 -7.88
N ARG A 160 6.00 7.51 -7.53
CA ARG A 160 5.75 8.90 -7.96
C ARG A 160 6.39 9.22 -9.31
N LYS A 161 7.28 8.33 -9.80
CA LYS A 161 8.06 8.51 -11.02
C LYS A 161 7.37 7.87 -12.25
N GLY A 162 7.97 8.04 -13.41
CA GLY A 162 7.58 7.34 -14.64
C GLY A 162 6.19 7.69 -15.19
N GLY A 163 5.67 8.89 -14.87
CA GLY A 163 4.35 9.33 -15.34
C GLY A 163 3.17 8.80 -14.51
N LEU A 164 3.41 7.98 -13.49
CA LEU A 164 2.34 7.35 -12.70
C LEU A 164 1.46 8.36 -11.96
N GLN A 165 1.98 9.53 -11.56
CA GLN A 165 1.17 10.57 -10.93
C GLN A 165 0.12 11.16 -11.88
N ASN A 166 0.50 11.40 -13.13
CA ASN A 166 -0.42 11.89 -14.16
C ASN A 166 -1.48 10.80 -14.46
N ARG A 167 -1.02 9.54 -14.65
CA ARG A 167 -1.92 8.42 -14.90
C ARG A 167 -2.90 8.19 -13.75
N ARG A 168 -2.45 8.33 -12.50
CA ARG A 168 -3.32 8.32 -11.31
C ARG A 168 -4.43 9.36 -11.41
N GLY A 169 -4.10 10.59 -11.82
CA GLY A 169 -5.08 11.67 -11.99
C GLY A 169 -6.12 11.38 -13.09
N GLU A 170 -5.69 10.75 -14.19
CA GLU A 170 -6.58 10.30 -15.26
C GLU A 170 -7.52 9.20 -14.77
N LEU A 171 -6.98 8.15 -14.12
CA LEU A 171 -7.75 7.02 -13.60
C LEU A 171 -8.74 7.44 -12.51
N LEU A 172 -8.37 8.40 -11.66
CA LEU A 172 -9.26 8.98 -10.66
C LEU A 172 -10.54 9.53 -11.31
N LYS A 173 -10.40 10.25 -12.43
CA LYS A 173 -11.53 10.83 -13.17
C LYS A 173 -12.29 9.77 -13.96
N GLN A 174 -11.58 8.88 -14.68
CA GLN A 174 -12.18 7.87 -15.55
C GLN A 174 -13.04 6.85 -14.78
N ASN A 175 -12.64 6.53 -13.54
CA ASN A 175 -13.34 5.57 -12.69
C ASN A 175 -14.22 6.23 -11.62
N GLU A 176 -14.28 7.57 -11.60
CA GLU A 176 -15.03 8.34 -10.61
C GLU A 176 -14.69 7.93 -9.16
N PHE A 177 -13.39 7.67 -8.89
CA PHE A 177 -12.98 7.19 -7.58
C PHE A 177 -13.25 8.19 -6.48
N TYR A 178 -13.70 7.68 -5.34
CA TYR A 178 -13.73 8.44 -4.11
C TYR A 178 -12.33 8.97 -3.77
N ASN A 179 -12.22 10.29 -3.68
CA ASN A 179 -10.95 10.95 -3.40
C ASN A 179 -10.93 11.41 -1.94
N GLN A 180 -10.29 10.61 -1.09
CA GLN A 180 -10.20 10.88 0.34
C GLN A 180 -9.52 12.23 0.65
N LEU A 181 -10.00 12.90 1.68
CA LEU A 181 -9.54 14.23 2.10
C LEU A 181 -8.41 14.19 3.13
N TYR A 182 -8.14 13.03 3.75
CA TYR A 182 -7.12 12.84 4.79
C TYR A 182 -6.41 11.49 4.64
N CYS A 183 -5.32 11.28 5.39
CA CYS A 183 -4.49 10.08 5.29
C CYS A 183 -5.26 8.80 5.64
N GLY A 184 -6.14 8.87 6.63
CA GLY A 184 -6.99 7.77 7.07
C GLY A 184 -7.18 7.72 8.58
N CYS A 185 -6.14 7.95 9.39
CA CYS A 185 -6.29 7.94 10.84
C CYS A 185 -6.99 9.21 11.35
N GLU A 186 -7.67 9.12 12.48
CA GLU A 186 -8.37 10.23 13.13
C GLU A 186 -7.45 11.43 13.41
N PHE A 187 -6.16 11.20 13.66
CA PHE A 187 -5.17 12.25 13.91
C PHE A 187 -4.74 13.00 12.64
N SER A 188 -5.21 12.61 11.47
CA SER A 188 -4.98 13.29 10.19
C SER A 188 -6.24 13.96 9.64
N MET A 189 -7.36 13.88 10.35
CA MET A 189 -8.58 14.63 10.04
C MET A 189 -8.35 16.14 10.24
N ARG A 190 -8.83 16.96 9.29
CA ARG A 190 -8.72 18.42 9.30
C ARG A 190 -10.11 19.04 9.26
#